data_e472717efd2bf2b8a254596c9695c3d5
#
_entry.id   e472717efd2bf2b8a254596c9695c3d5
#
_cell.length_a   1.000
_cell.length_b   1.000
_cell.length_c   1.000
_cell.angle_alpha   90.00
_cell.angle_beta   90.00
_cell.angle_gamma   90.00
#
_symmetry.space_group_name_H-M   'P 1'
#
loop_
_entity.id
_entity.type
_entity.pdbx_description
1 polymer ?
#
loop_
_entity_poly.entity_id
_entity_poly.type
_entity_poly.pdbx_seq_one_letter_code
_entity_poly.pdbx_strand_id
1 'polypeptide(L)'
;VKTRLVTQWWCLLVAGVLLGGCGKGEEGPGLPGAPSDVEAQAADAQALVTWTPPTSDGGHPLLYYVVRCDPACGGAIVSASERQATVLGLNNGFKYLFKVSGVNARGEGDASLPSVPVVPQPGMSIPNPTTPGQPRSVRATPGNGAVFVSWLAPASFGGRALKHYLVTAEPGGHSVTVDVKAGSANVPGLPNGKPHTVTVRAVNDVGEGPGAQVGPVTPKPGGAPASWVSGYYVGYQHRSYPPDSVDFSGMTHIMVGRVRPRFDGTLFTDFDVSDLEGPAIARTLSARAKAAGKIPLLMIGGFGEHDGFVLASTGESRIVFVRELLKTMDELGYMGLDLDWEPINLPPAGNDGELLLALIDELRAARPDIILTVPVNWLNSNFGMPEHEAKFMKELGSRVDQLNIMSYKMSGHWGGWESWHSSPLWDEAQNRPSSVANSVAGYIRAGVPRGRLGVGIGFFGTCWQGVTQPRIPLDGRPDVNEGQSDNAMSYANIVDKYLQDPLMKRHWDERAASPYLSASDVTGAGHCNYVSYEDGQSVAVKGQWARDEGLGGTIIWTINQGHRPLQPAGKKDELLLEVKRAFLDP
;
A
#
# COMPACT_ATOMS: atom_id res chain seq x y z
N VAL A 1 31.52 -33.28 -20.44
CA VAL A 1 31.88 -33.33 -19.04
C VAL A 1 30.94 -32.35 -18.33
N LYS A 2 30.02 -32.91 -17.55
CA LYS A 2 29.02 -32.19 -16.75
C LYS A 2 29.65 -31.63 -15.47
N THR A 3 29.34 -30.42 -15.12
CA THR A 3 29.46 -29.98 -13.72
C THR A 3 28.24 -29.15 -13.35
N ARG A 4 27.43 -29.70 -12.46
CA ARG A 4 26.33 -29.01 -11.75
C ARG A 4 26.94 -28.20 -10.60
N LEU A 5 26.55 -26.95 -10.45
CA LEU A 5 26.73 -26.18 -9.22
C LEU A 5 25.37 -26.05 -8.52
N VAL A 6 25.29 -26.71 -7.37
CA VAL A 6 24.18 -26.58 -6.41
C VAL A 6 24.66 -25.58 -5.35
N THR A 7 23.96 -24.49 -5.20
CA THR A 7 24.20 -23.54 -4.09
C THR A 7 23.19 -23.82 -2.99
N GLN A 8 23.66 -24.42 -1.91
CA GLN A 8 22.92 -24.61 -0.64
C GLN A 8 22.99 -23.32 0.19
N TRP A 9 21.86 -22.87 0.66
CA TRP A 9 21.77 -21.85 1.73
C TRP A 9 21.65 -22.52 3.09
N TRP A 10 22.52 -22.13 4.00
CA TRP A 10 22.61 -22.67 5.36
C TRP A 10 21.66 -21.93 6.30
N CYS A 11 20.77 -22.70 6.96
CA CYS A 11 20.06 -22.27 8.18
C CYS A 11 20.91 -22.62 9.39
N LEU A 12 21.24 -21.64 10.22
CA LEU A 12 21.81 -21.85 11.55
C LEU A 12 20.66 -22.01 12.56
N LEU A 13 20.54 -23.23 13.10
CA LEU A 13 19.72 -23.60 14.26
C LEU A 13 20.50 -23.29 15.54
N VAL A 14 19.89 -22.53 16.45
CA VAL A 14 20.27 -22.57 17.87
C VAL A 14 19.07 -23.13 18.63
N ALA A 15 19.22 -24.32 19.15
CA ALA A 15 18.27 -24.99 20.03
C ALA A 15 18.44 -24.52 21.47
N GLY A 16 17.35 -24.12 22.09
CA GLY A 16 17.24 -23.92 23.54
C GLY A 16 15.93 -24.49 24.04
N VAL A 17 16.01 -25.64 24.69
CA VAL A 17 14.91 -26.34 25.35
C VAL A 17 14.58 -25.65 26.65
N LEU A 18 13.27 -25.34 26.90
CA LEU A 18 12.67 -25.37 28.24
C LEU A 18 11.19 -25.69 28.16
N LEU A 19 10.80 -26.69 28.90
CA LEU A 19 9.49 -27.25 29.13
C LEU A 19 8.60 -26.31 29.98
N GLY A 20 7.32 -26.27 29.71
CA GLY A 20 6.35 -25.90 30.74
C GLY A 20 4.99 -25.40 30.26
N GLY A 21 3.98 -26.26 30.33
CA GLY A 21 2.65 -25.87 30.78
C GLY A 21 1.60 -25.48 29.74
N CYS A 22 0.74 -26.41 29.35
CA CYS A 22 -0.57 -26.15 28.74
C CYS A 22 -1.48 -25.32 29.65
N GLY A 23 -1.91 -24.16 29.18
CA GLY A 23 -3.05 -23.42 29.66
C GLY A 23 -3.76 -22.80 28.48
N LYS A 24 -4.96 -23.27 28.12
CA LYS A 24 -5.87 -22.57 27.21
C LYS A 24 -6.30 -21.28 27.91
N GLY A 25 -5.69 -20.14 27.54
CA GLY A 25 -6.14 -18.81 27.89
C GLY A 25 -6.79 -18.19 26.66
N GLU A 26 -7.97 -17.60 26.84
CA GLU A 26 -8.60 -16.69 25.89
C GLU A 26 -7.55 -15.67 25.44
N GLU A 27 -7.35 -15.50 24.14
CA GLU A 27 -6.47 -14.45 23.60
C GLU A 27 -7.09 -13.10 23.97
N GLY A 28 -6.61 -12.55 25.07
CA GLY A 28 -6.94 -11.20 25.48
C GLY A 28 -6.19 -10.17 24.63
N PRO A 29 -6.59 -8.90 24.70
CA PRO A 29 -5.98 -7.78 23.96
C PRO A 29 -4.45 -7.74 24.11
N GLY A 30 -3.77 -7.32 23.05
CA GLY A 30 -2.31 -7.39 22.91
C GLY A 30 -1.54 -6.19 23.48
N LEU A 31 -0.27 -6.06 23.08
CA LEU A 31 0.57 -4.93 23.38
C LEU A 31 0.21 -3.73 22.49
N PRO A 32 0.50 -2.46 22.92
CA PRO A 32 0.30 -1.28 22.10
C PRO A 32 1.16 -1.31 20.83
N GLY A 33 0.67 -0.72 19.74
CA GLY A 33 1.48 -0.44 18.57
C GLY A 33 2.55 0.62 18.84
N ALA A 34 3.48 0.81 17.88
CA ALA A 34 4.51 1.83 17.97
C ALA A 34 3.93 3.24 17.85
N PRO A 35 4.32 4.22 18.68
CA PRO A 35 4.13 5.63 18.41
C PRO A 35 4.81 6.06 17.12
N SER A 36 4.33 7.13 16.46
CA SER A 36 4.90 7.66 15.23
C SER A 36 5.37 9.11 15.37
N ASP A 37 6.03 9.62 14.33
CA ASP A 37 6.42 11.02 14.17
C ASP A 37 7.20 11.57 15.38
N VAL A 38 8.19 10.80 15.83
CA VAL A 38 9.04 11.19 16.95
C VAL A 38 10.01 12.29 16.51
N GLU A 39 9.89 13.45 17.11
CA GLU A 39 10.79 14.59 16.94
C GLU A 39 11.52 14.91 18.24
N ALA A 40 12.73 15.48 18.14
CA ALA A 40 13.49 15.93 19.29
C ALA A 40 14.06 17.33 19.07
N GLN A 41 14.06 18.15 20.12
CA GLN A 41 14.68 19.47 20.15
C GLN A 41 15.67 19.55 21.30
N ALA A 42 16.94 19.84 20.98
CA ALA A 42 18.00 19.94 21.99
C ALA A 42 17.90 21.24 22.80
N ALA A 43 18.29 21.16 24.07
CA ALA A 43 18.56 22.31 24.92
C ALA A 43 19.77 22.05 25.81
N ASP A 44 20.10 22.94 26.76
CA ASP A 44 21.23 22.76 27.67
C ASP A 44 21.00 21.56 28.59
N ALA A 45 21.83 20.52 28.41
CA ALA A 45 21.79 19.26 29.12
C ALA A 45 20.41 18.55 29.07
N GLN A 46 19.57 18.82 28.06
CA GLN A 46 18.25 18.22 27.93
C GLN A 46 17.74 18.17 26.48
N ALA A 47 16.65 17.44 26.24
CA ALA A 47 15.91 17.45 24.98
C ALA A 47 14.41 17.34 25.23
N LEU A 48 13.61 18.11 24.48
CA LEU A 48 12.17 17.92 24.37
C LEU A 48 11.90 16.92 23.25
N VAL A 49 11.18 15.84 23.57
CA VAL A 49 10.78 14.80 22.61
C VAL A 49 9.25 14.85 22.47
N THR A 50 8.75 14.87 21.22
CA THR A 50 7.33 14.85 20.89
C THR A 50 7.00 13.67 20.02
N TRP A 51 5.75 13.18 20.03
CA TRP A 51 5.30 12.03 19.24
C TRP A 51 3.80 12.04 18.97
N THR A 52 3.40 11.25 17.97
CA THR A 52 2.00 10.87 17.72
C THR A 52 1.70 9.53 18.40
N PRO A 53 0.55 9.38 19.09
CA PRO A 53 0.16 8.12 19.72
C PRO A 53 0.13 6.94 18.74
N PRO A 54 0.32 5.71 19.25
CA PRO A 54 0.13 4.52 18.43
C PRO A 54 -1.30 4.43 17.89
N THR A 55 -1.47 3.83 16.75
CA THR A 55 -2.78 3.62 16.11
C THR A 55 -3.62 2.56 16.81
N SER A 56 -2.97 1.69 17.60
CA SER A 56 -3.62 0.65 18.41
C SER A 56 -3.08 0.70 19.82
N ASP A 57 -3.97 0.65 20.80
CA ASP A 57 -3.63 0.48 22.22
C ASP A 57 -3.52 -1.01 22.62
N GLY A 58 -3.65 -1.93 21.65
CA GLY A 58 -3.65 -3.37 21.88
C GLY A 58 -4.94 -3.87 22.54
N GLY A 59 -6.04 -3.08 22.48
CA GLY A 59 -7.31 -3.41 23.11
C GLY A 59 -7.34 -3.18 24.64
N HIS A 60 -6.30 -2.53 25.17
CA HIS A 60 -6.24 -2.01 26.54
C HIS A 60 -5.79 -0.55 26.54
N PRO A 61 -6.42 0.34 27.31
CA PRO A 61 -6.00 1.73 27.40
C PRO A 61 -4.52 1.87 27.76
N LEU A 62 -3.84 2.78 27.08
CA LEU A 62 -2.48 3.14 27.43
C LEU A 62 -2.40 3.69 28.84
N LEU A 63 -1.40 3.28 29.61
CA LEU A 63 -1.12 3.72 30.97
C LEU A 63 -0.10 4.86 30.98
N TYR A 64 0.98 4.71 30.22
CA TYR A 64 2.05 5.71 30.11
C TYR A 64 2.89 5.48 28.83
N TYR A 65 3.77 6.46 28.54
CA TYR A 65 4.81 6.35 27.52
C TYR A 65 6.20 6.28 28.15
N VAL A 66 7.10 5.54 27.51
CA VAL A 66 8.52 5.46 27.85
C VAL A 66 9.32 6.06 26.71
N VAL A 67 10.14 7.05 27.01
CA VAL A 67 11.08 7.67 26.06
C VAL A 67 12.49 7.18 26.38
N ARG A 68 13.16 6.58 25.41
CA ARG A 68 14.53 6.09 25.52
C ARG A 68 15.45 6.85 24.57
N CYS A 69 16.70 6.91 24.91
CA CYS A 69 17.74 7.57 24.12
C CYS A 69 18.85 6.60 23.69
N ASP A 70 19.45 6.89 22.56
CA ASP A 70 20.65 6.26 22.06
C ASP A 70 21.69 7.36 21.72
N PRO A 71 22.91 7.34 22.33
CA PRO A 71 23.35 6.42 23.39
C PRO A 71 22.51 6.50 24.65
N ALA A 72 22.52 5.44 25.45
CA ALA A 72 21.70 5.31 26.63
C ALA A 72 21.84 6.51 27.59
N CYS A 73 20.70 7.05 28.00
CA CYS A 73 20.59 8.13 28.99
C CYS A 73 19.47 7.78 29.99
N GLY A 74 19.11 8.68 30.89
CA GLY A 74 18.05 8.43 31.88
C GLY A 74 16.66 8.25 31.31
N GLY A 75 16.41 8.70 30.08
CA GLY A 75 15.10 8.64 29.43
C GLY A 75 14.02 9.45 30.16
N ALA A 76 12.75 9.20 29.82
CA ALA A 76 11.60 9.78 30.52
C ALA A 76 10.40 8.83 30.51
N ILE A 77 9.55 8.90 31.54
CA ILE A 77 8.25 8.23 31.60
C ILE A 77 7.19 9.29 31.85
N VAL A 78 6.15 9.29 31.02
CA VAL A 78 5.05 10.27 31.12
C VAL A 78 3.69 9.61 30.94
N SER A 79 2.64 10.25 31.48
CA SER A 79 1.26 9.76 31.38
C SER A 79 0.82 9.48 29.93
N ALA A 80 -0.13 8.56 29.76
CA ALA A 80 -0.75 8.26 28.47
C ALA A 80 -1.45 9.45 27.80
N SER A 81 -1.80 10.49 28.55
CA SER A 81 -2.36 11.73 28.00
C SER A 81 -1.32 12.66 27.38
N GLU A 82 -0.05 12.49 27.73
CA GLU A 82 1.04 13.32 27.22
C GLU A 82 1.42 12.94 25.79
N ARG A 83 1.90 13.93 25.07
CA ARG A 83 2.42 13.79 23.69
C ARG A 83 3.83 14.33 23.57
N GLN A 84 4.43 14.63 24.69
CA GLN A 84 5.80 15.14 24.80
C GLN A 84 6.42 14.76 26.14
N ALA A 85 7.74 14.69 26.18
CA ALA A 85 8.53 14.52 27.40
C ALA A 85 9.83 15.30 27.30
N THR A 86 10.29 15.86 28.43
CA THR A 86 11.64 16.41 28.53
C THR A 86 12.57 15.36 29.11
N VAL A 87 13.58 14.98 28.35
CA VAL A 87 14.66 14.09 28.80
C VAL A 87 15.77 14.96 29.36
N LEU A 88 16.06 14.81 30.64
CA LEU A 88 17.04 15.60 31.39
C LEU A 88 18.37 14.84 31.53
N GLY A 89 19.44 15.55 31.92
CA GLY A 89 20.73 14.97 32.25
C GLY A 89 21.52 14.49 31.03
N LEU A 90 21.30 15.05 29.87
CA LEU A 90 22.07 14.79 28.66
C LEU A 90 23.42 15.49 28.73
N ASN A 91 24.46 14.87 28.17
CA ASN A 91 25.76 15.50 28.03
C ASN A 91 25.77 16.45 26.81
N ASN A 92 26.12 17.70 27.06
CA ASN A 92 26.32 18.68 25.99
C ASN A 92 27.44 18.23 25.03
N GLY A 93 27.23 18.45 23.74
CA GLY A 93 28.19 18.04 22.70
C GLY A 93 28.02 16.59 22.22
N PHE A 94 27.21 15.76 22.88
CA PHE A 94 26.93 14.40 22.46
C PHE A 94 25.68 14.34 21.59
N LYS A 95 25.70 13.44 20.62
CA LYS A 95 24.58 13.20 19.69
C LYS A 95 23.64 12.17 20.29
N TYR A 96 22.33 12.47 20.35
CA TYR A 96 21.29 11.58 20.86
C TYR A 96 20.18 11.37 19.84
N LEU A 97 19.63 10.16 19.82
CA LEU A 97 18.41 9.73 19.16
C LEU A 97 17.39 9.33 20.21
N PHE A 98 16.11 9.50 19.94
CA PHE A 98 15.04 9.14 20.87
C PHE A 98 14.04 8.20 20.22
N LYS A 99 13.58 7.21 20.98
CA LYS A 99 12.48 6.31 20.65
C LYS A 99 11.43 6.36 21.75
N VAL A 100 10.17 6.16 21.37
CA VAL A 100 9.03 6.20 22.29
C VAL A 100 8.25 4.90 22.18
N SER A 101 7.87 4.30 23.32
CA SER A 101 6.99 3.13 23.39
C SER A 101 5.76 3.46 24.22
N GLY A 102 4.60 2.95 23.86
CA GLY A 102 3.40 2.96 24.69
C GLY A 102 3.38 1.74 25.61
N VAL A 103 2.81 1.89 26.81
CA VAL A 103 2.63 0.79 27.77
C VAL A 103 1.17 0.70 28.17
N ASN A 104 0.59 -0.51 28.09
CA ASN A 104 -0.74 -0.83 28.59
C ASN A 104 -0.69 -1.88 29.71
N ALA A 105 -1.83 -2.40 30.14
CA ALA A 105 -1.89 -3.41 31.21
C ALA A 105 -1.22 -4.76 30.86
N ARG A 106 -0.91 -5.01 29.57
CA ARG A 106 -0.22 -6.21 29.08
C ARG A 106 1.28 -6.03 29.03
N GLY A 107 1.76 -4.79 28.98
CA GLY A 107 3.18 -4.49 28.93
C GLY A 107 3.52 -3.37 27.96
N GLU A 108 4.82 -3.24 27.69
CA GLU A 108 5.36 -2.28 26.74
C GLU A 108 5.22 -2.80 25.32
N GLY A 109 4.66 -1.96 24.45
CA GLY A 109 4.52 -2.22 23.02
C GLY A 109 5.77 -1.87 22.22
N ASP A 110 5.63 -1.92 20.90
CA ASP A 110 6.72 -1.63 19.98
C ASP A 110 7.24 -0.20 20.13
N ALA A 111 8.56 -0.04 20.02
CA ALA A 111 9.19 1.27 20.01
C ALA A 111 9.01 1.93 18.63
N SER A 112 8.86 3.25 18.64
CA SER A 112 8.85 4.08 17.42
C SER A 112 10.14 3.95 16.62
N LEU A 113 10.10 4.43 15.36
CA LEU A 113 11.33 4.81 14.66
C LEU A 113 12.06 5.90 15.47
N PRO A 114 13.41 5.97 15.38
CA PRO A 114 14.17 6.98 16.10
C PRO A 114 13.89 8.39 15.55
N SER A 115 13.99 9.40 16.41
CA SER A 115 14.00 10.79 16.01
C SER A 115 15.18 11.13 15.09
N VAL A 116 15.14 12.30 14.44
CA VAL A 116 16.36 12.91 13.88
C VAL A 116 17.34 13.17 15.05
N PRO A 117 18.67 12.95 14.82
CA PRO A 117 19.65 13.18 15.87
C PRO A 117 19.71 14.63 16.33
N VAL A 118 19.85 14.85 17.66
CA VAL A 118 20.07 16.18 18.25
C VAL A 118 21.32 16.20 19.11
N VAL A 119 21.92 17.38 19.24
CA VAL A 119 23.13 17.61 20.04
C VAL A 119 22.84 18.74 21.04
N PRO A 120 22.62 18.40 22.34
CA PRO A 120 22.51 19.41 23.40
C PRO A 120 23.79 20.25 23.49
N GLN A 121 23.65 21.56 23.80
CA GLN A 121 24.78 22.46 23.98
C GLN A 121 24.51 23.44 25.12
N PRO A 122 25.57 23.92 25.83
CA PRO A 122 25.41 24.91 26.89
C PRO A 122 24.71 26.18 26.38
N GLY A 123 23.77 26.68 27.16
CA GLY A 123 23.02 27.89 26.85
C GLY A 123 21.90 27.73 25.81
N MET A 124 21.71 26.55 25.22
CA MET A 124 20.52 26.28 24.42
C MET A 124 19.28 26.22 25.31
N SER A 125 18.20 26.82 24.88
CA SER A 125 16.89 26.69 25.50
C SER A 125 15.94 25.94 24.56
N ILE A 126 14.98 25.21 25.13
CA ILE A 126 13.87 24.69 24.33
C ILE A 126 13.15 25.91 23.77
N PRO A 127 13.05 26.06 22.46
CA PRO A 127 12.32 27.18 21.90
C PRO A 127 10.88 27.20 22.41
N ASN A 128 10.32 28.39 22.61
CA ASN A 128 8.89 28.50 22.89
C ASN A 128 8.11 27.78 21.79
N PRO A 129 7.07 27.01 22.14
CA PRO A 129 6.27 26.33 21.15
C PRO A 129 5.75 27.32 20.11
N THR A 130 5.79 26.91 18.86
CA THR A 130 5.29 27.67 17.71
C THR A 130 4.17 26.91 17.02
N THR A 131 3.49 27.54 16.09
CA THR A 131 2.58 26.84 15.18
C THR A 131 3.36 25.79 14.35
N PRO A 132 2.68 24.72 13.87
CA PRO A 132 3.34 23.73 13.01
C PRO A 132 3.91 24.35 11.74
N GLY A 133 4.85 23.67 11.12
CA GLY A 133 5.32 24.00 9.76
C GLY A 133 4.24 23.75 8.70
N GLN A 134 4.56 24.10 7.47
CA GLN A 134 3.70 23.90 6.31
C GLN A 134 3.57 22.39 5.97
N PRO A 135 2.37 21.83 5.73
CA PRO A 135 2.21 20.52 5.13
C PRO A 135 2.95 20.39 3.81
N ARG A 136 3.47 19.19 3.52
CA ARG A 136 4.36 18.98 2.37
C ARG A 136 3.65 18.18 1.27
N SER A 137 4.15 18.25 0.05
CA SER A 137 3.67 17.45 -1.11
C SER A 137 2.15 17.48 -1.27
N VAL A 138 1.54 18.66 -1.11
CA VAL A 138 0.09 18.83 -1.26
C VAL A 138 -0.30 18.64 -2.72
N ARG A 139 -1.29 17.79 -2.98
CA ARG A 139 -1.85 17.51 -4.29
C ARG A 139 -3.36 17.59 -4.23
N ALA A 140 -3.98 17.98 -5.34
CA ALA A 140 -5.43 18.06 -5.44
C ALA A 140 -5.90 17.43 -6.75
N THR A 141 -6.98 16.65 -6.66
CA THR A 141 -7.62 16.00 -7.80
C THR A 141 -9.07 16.47 -7.87
N PRO A 142 -9.55 16.86 -9.07
CA PRO A 142 -10.93 17.31 -9.22
C PRO A 142 -11.91 16.14 -9.10
N GLY A 143 -12.91 16.30 -8.22
CA GLY A 143 -14.04 15.42 -8.06
C GLY A 143 -15.33 15.99 -8.70
N ASN A 144 -16.43 15.25 -8.62
CA ASN A 144 -17.76 15.74 -8.98
C ASN A 144 -18.34 16.52 -7.80
N GLY A 145 -18.42 17.84 -7.95
CA GLY A 145 -18.88 18.71 -6.85
C GLY A 145 -17.93 18.76 -5.66
N ALA A 146 -16.66 18.35 -5.82
CA ALA A 146 -15.69 18.22 -4.74
C ALA A 146 -14.25 18.32 -5.26
N VAL A 147 -13.30 18.47 -4.34
CA VAL A 147 -11.86 18.31 -4.59
C VAL A 147 -11.27 17.36 -3.55
N PHE A 148 -10.53 16.36 -4.01
CA PHE A 148 -9.76 15.46 -3.16
C PHE A 148 -8.34 15.99 -3.01
N VAL A 149 -7.86 16.08 -1.78
CA VAL A 149 -6.56 16.64 -1.44
C VAL A 149 -5.77 15.64 -0.63
N SER A 150 -4.51 15.45 -0.96
CA SER A 150 -3.56 14.63 -0.19
C SER A 150 -2.32 15.43 0.15
N TRP A 151 -1.66 15.09 1.26
CA TRP A 151 -0.46 15.77 1.75
C TRP A 151 0.39 14.87 2.63
N LEU A 152 1.60 15.32 2.91
CA LEU A 152 2.46 14.80 3.97
C LEU A 152 2.46 15.75 5.16
N ALA A 153 2.68 15.19 6.34
CA ALA A 153 2.85 15.97 7.55
C ALA A 153 3.96 17.03 7.40
N PRO A 154 3.84 18.17 8.12
CA PRO A 154 4.91 19.15 8.21
C PRO A 154 6.24 18.53 8.65
N ALA A 155 7.36 19.16 8.29
CA ALA A 155 8.69 18.76 8.76
C ALA A 155 8.90 19.06 10.25
N SER A 156 8.13 20.00 10.81
CA SER A 156 8.14 20.35 12.24
C SER A 156 6.73 20.58 12.74
N PHE A 157 6.44 20.08 13.94
CA PHE A 157 5.16 20.31 14.63
C PHE A 157 5.20 21.52 15.57
N GLY A 158 6.29 22.31 15.55
CA GLY A 158 6.43 23.50 16.38
C GLY A 158 6.64 23.22 17.86
N GLY A 159 7.13 22.04 18.23
CA GLY A 159 7.34 21.62 19.62
C GLY A 159 6.03 21.29 20.38
N ARG A 160 4.93 21.05 19.66
CA ARG A 160 3.64 20.59 20.17
C ARG A 160 3.04 19.56 19.22
N ALA A 161 2.33 18.57 19.77
CA ALA A 161 1.59 17.60 18.95
C ALA A 161 0.55 18.30 18.07
N LEU A 162 0.35 17.78 16.87
CA LEU A 162 -0.75 18.24 16.01
C LEU A 162 -2.10 17.85 16.62
N LYS A 163 -3.11 18.70 16.43
CA LYS A 163 -4.50 18.44 16.82
C LYS A 163 -5.34 17.95 15.64
N HIS A 164 -5.18 18.59 14.49
CA HIS A 164 -5.93 18.29 13.27
C HIS A 164 -5.28 19.00 12.07
N TYR A 165 -5.78 18.69 10.89
CA TYR A 165 -5.55 19.50 9.70
C TYR A 165 -6.83 20.26 9.34
N LEU A 166 -6.66 21.50 8.87
CA LEU A 166 -7.69 22.32 8.27
C LEU A 166 -7.44 22.43 6.77
N VAL A 167 -8.40 21.98 5.97
CA VAL A 167 -8.35 22.06 4.50
C VAL A 167 -9.42 23.03 4.02
N THR A 168 -9.04 24.05 3.28
CA THR A 168 -9.95 25.09 2.77
C THR A 168 -9.87 25.17 1.26
N ALA A 169 -10.99 25.44 0.58
CA ALA A 169 -11.06 25.69 -0.86
C ALA A 169 -11.70 27.04 -1.14
N GLU A 170 -10.99 27.87 -1.90
CA GLU A 170 -11.43 29.21 -2.32
C GLU A 170 -11.54 29.31 -3.86
N PRO A 171 -12.50 30.05 -4.41
CA PRO A 171 -13.50 30.87 -3.70
C PRO A 171 -14.63 30.04 -3.09
N GLY A 172 -15.27 30.57 -2.07
CA GLY A 172 -16.46 30.00 -1.44
C GLY A 172 -16.31 29.62 0.04
N GLY A 173 -15.08 29.65 0.60
CA GLY A 173 -14.83 29.39 2.02
C GLY A 173 -15.15 27.95 2.47
N HIS A 174 -15.19 27.00 1.53
CA HIS A 174 -15.45 25.59 1.85
C HIS A 174 -14.30 25.04 2.68
N SER A 175 -14.60 24.40 3.80
CA SER A 175 -13.55 23.85 4.67
C SER A 175 -13.95 22.51 5.28
N VAL A 176 -12.95 21.68 5.53
CA VAL A 176 -13.07 20.44 6.29
C VAL A 176 -11.93 20.33 7.27
N THR A 177 -12.25 19.82 8.46
CA THR A 177 -11.26 19.50 9.50
C THR A 177 -11.14 17.99 9.57
N VAL A 178 -9.90 17.50 9.53
CA VAL A 178 -9.62 16.06 9.57
C VAL A 178 -8.58 15.73 10.64
N ASP A 179 -8.63 14.50 11.13
CA ASP A 179 -7.74 14.00 12.18
C ASP A 179 -6.24 14.11 11.78
N VAL A 180 -5.36 14.17 12.77
CA VAL A 180 -3.89 14.22 12.57
C VAL A 180 -3.33 13.05 11.79
N LYS A 181 -4.01 11.91 11.81
CA LYS A 181 -3.62 10.72 11.05
C LYS A 181 -4.03 10.77 9.59
N ALA A 182 -4.92 11.71 9.22
CA ALA A 182 -5.36 11.85 7.84
C ALA A 182 -4.23 12.42 6.99
N GLY A 183 -3.87 11.69 5.92
CA GLY A 183 -3.00 12.19 4.84
C GLY A 183 -3.79 12.73 3.65
N SER A 184 -5.12 12.78 3.76
CA SER A 184 -6.03 13.23 2.69
C SER A 184 -7.34 13.78 3.25
N ALA A 185 -8.06 14.52 2.42
CA ALA A 185 -9.41 15.01 2.70
C ALA A 185 -10.22 15.15 1.41
N ASN A 186 -11.53 15.02 1.53
CA ASN A 186 -12.48 15.43 0.51
C ASN A 186 -13.10 16.77 0.92
N VAL A 187 -13.04 17.79 0.05
CA VAL A 187 -13.72 19.08 0.25
C VAL A 187 -14.96 19.09 -0.67
N PRO A 188 -16.15 18.80 -0.14
CA PRO A 188 -17.39 18.73 -0.92
C PRO A 188 -18.03 20.09 -1.14
N GLY A 189 -19.12 20.11 -1.92
CA GLY A 189 -19.95 21.29 -2.13
C GLY A 189 -19.40 22.31 -3.12
N LEU A 190 -18.33 21.96 -3.84
CA LEU A 190 -17.68 22.85 -4.81
C LEU A 190 -18.40 22.79 -6.15
N PRO A 191 -18.80 23.94 -6.75
CA PRO A 191 -19.46 23.96 -8.05
C PRO A 191 -18.58 23.41 -9.17
N ASN A 192 -19.11 22.48 -9.95
CA ASN A 192 -18.45 22.00 -11.16
C ASN A 192 -18.19 23.14 -12.15
N GLY A 193 -17.04 23.11 -12.81
CA GLY A 193 -16.62 24.10 -13.79
C GLY A 193 -16.04 25.39 -13.21
N LYS A 194 -15.99 25.53 -11.87
CA LYS A 194 -15.34 26.68 -11.21
C LYS A 194 -13.99 26.28 -10.63
N PRO A 195 -12.90 27.00 -10.94
CA PRO A 195 -11.59 26.72 -10.38
C PRO A 195 -11.51 27.12 -8.90
N HIS A 196 -10.87 26.29 -8.09
CA HIS A 196 -10.61 26.52 -6.67
C HIS A 196 -9.13 26.36 -6.35
N THR A 197 -8.62 27.19 -5.46
CA THR A 197 -7.32 26.98 -4.81
C THR A 197 -7.57 26.31 -3.46
N VAL A 198 -6.88 25.20 -3.22
CA VAL A 198 -7.00 24.47 -1.97
C VAL A 198 -5.80 24.73 -1.08
N THR A 199 -6.04 24.97 0.19
CA THR A 199 -5.00 25.24 1.20
C THR A 199 -5.13 24.22 2.32
N VAL A 200 -4.02 23.56 2.68
CA VAL A 200 -3.93 22.65 3.81
C VAL A 200 -3.08 23.29 4.90
N ARG A 201 -3.60 23.36 6.14
CA ARG A 201 -2.90 23.82 7.33
C ARG A 201 -2.86 22.74 8.38
N ALA A 202 -1.72 22.61 9.04
CA ALA A 202 -1.60 21.81 10.25
C ALA A 202 -1.87 22.71 11.47
N VAL A 203 -2.51 22.18 12.50
CA VAL A 203 -2.91 22.93 13.68
C VAL A 203 -2.42 22.20 14.93
N ASN A 204 -1.81 22.94 15.87
CA ASN A 204 -1.43 22.49 17.20
C ASN A 204 -2.07 23.38 18.28
N ASP A 205 -1.63 23.24 19.54
CA ASP A 205 -2.14 24.05 20.66
C ASP A 205 -1.77 25.54 20.58
N VAL A 206 -0.74 25.88 19.83
CA VAL A 206 -0.32 27.28 19.62
C VAL A 206 -1.17 27.95 18.55
N GLY A 207 -1.65 27.19 17.55
CA GLY A 207 -2.51 27.69 16.50
C GLY A 207 -2.27 27.03 15.14
N GLU A 208 -2.80 27.67 14.10
CA GLU A 208 -2.64 27.25 12.71
C GLU A 208 -1.26 27.60 12.16
N GLY A 209 -0.63 26.62 11.53
CA GLY A 209 0.60 26.80 10.76
C GLY A 209 0.37 27.46 9.40
N PRO A 210 1.46 27.77 8.68
CA PRO A 210 1.38 28.26 7.31
C PRO A 210 0.69 27.24 6.39
N GLY A 211 -0.15 27.76 5.48
CA GLY A 211 -0.91 26.91 4.54
C GLY A 211 -0.07 26.49 3.35
N ALA A 212 -0.14 25.22 2.98
CA ALA A 212 0.34 24.72 1.70
C ALA A 212 -0.79 24.79 0.69
N GLN A 213 -0.54 25.43 -0.45
CA GLN A 213 -1.54 25.66 -1.49
C GLN A 213 -1.30 24.78 -2.70
N VAL A 214 -2.40 24.35 -3.31
CA VAL A 214 -2.41 23.66 -4.59
C VAL A 214 -3.60 24.12 -5.44
N GLY A 215 -3.41 24.18 -6.74
CA GLY A 215 -4.43 24.61 -7.70
C GLY A 215 -3.94 25.70 -8.64
N PRO A 216 -4.84 26.22 -9.49
CA PRO A 216 -6.30 26.00 -9.44
C PRO A 216 -6.70 24.59 -9.88
N VAL A 217 -7.64 23.98 -9.15
CA VAL A 217 -8.26 22.71 -9.48
C VAL A 217 -9.75 22.93 -9.73
N THR A 218 -10.27 22.39 -10.82
CA THR A 218 -11.65 22.63 -11.26
C THR A 218 -12.50 21.36 -11.12
N PRO A 219 -13.40 21.30 -10.13
CA PRO A 219 -14.38 20.21 -10.04
C PRO A 219 -15.15 20.04 -11.34
N LYS A 220 -15.45 18.82 -11.73
CA LYS A 220 -16.17 18.52 -12.98
C LYS A 220 -17.06 17.29 -12.83
N PRO A 221 -18.19 17.22 -13.57
CA PRO A 221 -18.96 15.99 -13.64
C PRO A 221 -18.06 14.82 -14.07
N GLY A 222 -18.17 13.69 -13.38
CA GLY A 222 -17.28 12.54 -13.60
C GLY A 222 -15.83 12.73 -13.13
N GLY A 223 -15.54 13.76 -12.32
CA GLY A 223 -14.23 13.91 -11.65
C GLY A 223 -13.93 12.75 -10.70
N ALA A 224 -12.65 12.54 -10.40
CA ALA A 224 -12.20 11.42 -9.58
C ALA A 224 -12.95 11.35 -8.24
N PRO A 225 -13.40 10.17 -7.80
CA PRO A 225 -13.96 9.95 -6.47
C PRO A 225 -12.89 10.10 -5.38
N ALA A 226 -13.32 10.16 -4.11
CA ALA A 226 -12.44 10.22 -2.96
C ALA A 226 -11.46 9.04 -2.88
N SER A 227 -11.96 7.86 -3.31
CA SER A 227 -11.16 6.65 -3.40
C SER A 227 -10.86 6.31 -4.86
N TRP A 228 -9.72 5.71 -5.13
CA TRP A 228 -9.46 5.13 -6.46
C TRP A 228 -9.83 3.65 -6.51
N VAL A 229 -10.19 3.23 -7.70
CA VAL A 229 -10.21 1.83 -8.14
C VAL A 229 -9.40 1.79 -9.42
N SER A 230 -8.23 1.17 -9.35
CA SER A 230 -7.28 1.06 -10.46
C SER A 230 -7.30 -0.36 -11.01
N GLY A 231 -7.90 -0.55 -12.19
CA GLY A 231 -8.01 -1.85 -12.84
C GLY A 231 -6.85 -2.10 -13.81
N TYR A 232 -6.11 -3.18 -13.62
CA TYR A 232 -5.09 -3.60 -14.58
C TYR A 232 -5.73 -4.33 -15.76
N TYR A 233 -5.37 -3.90 -16.97
CA TYR A 233 -5.67 -4.57 -18.23
C TYR A 233 -4.35 -4.99 -18.89
N VAL A 234 -4.19 -6.29 -19.14
CA VAL A 234 -2.98 -6.85 -19.73
C VAL A 234 -3.20 -7.31 -21.17
N GLY A 235 -2.27 -6.94 -22.05
CA GLY A 235 -2.39 -7.18 -23.48
C GLY A 235 -2.50 -8.65 -23.84
N TYR A 236 -1.72 -9.54 -23.21
CA TYR A 236 -1.77 -10.97 -23.48
C TYR A 236 -3.12 -11.65 -23.19
N GLN A 237 -4.03 -10.96 -22.47
CA GLN A 237 -5.40 -11.41 -22.21
C GLN A 237 -6.46 -10.66 -23.04
N HIS A 238 -6.09 -9.84 -24.03
CA HIS A 238 -6.99 -9.00 -24.79
C HIS A 238 -8.15 -9.76 -25.45
N ARG A 239 -7.96 -11.04 -25.77
CA ARG A 239 -9.02 -11.90 -26.37
C ARG A 239 -10.10 -12.29 -25.36
N SER A 240 -9.74 -12.42 -24.07
CA SER A 240 -10.70 -12.72 -23.01
C SER A 240 -11.57 -11.51 -22.68
N TYR A 241 -11.03 -10.31 -22.80
CA TYR A 241 -11.75 -9.06 -22.61
C TYR A 241 -11.38 -8.07 -23.73
N PRO A 242 -12.11 -8.08 -24.87
CA PRO A 242 -11.80 -7.19 -25.99
C PRO A 242 -11.77 -5.73 -25.59
N PRO A 243 -10.81 -4.91 -26.06
CA PRO A 243 -10.67 -3.51 -25.68
C PRO A 243 -11.94 -2.67 -25.86
N ASP A 244 -12.71 -2.96 -26.92
CA ASP A 244 -13.96 -2.27 -27.22
C ASP A 244 -15.12 -2.65 -26.28
N SER A 245 -14.97 -3.71 -25.51
CA SER A 245 -15.98 -4.22 -24.58
C SER A 245 -15.75 -3.82 -23.13
N VAL A 246 -14.58 -3.23 -22.78
CA VAL A 246 -14.21 -2.89 -21.40
C VAL A 246 -15.23 -1.96 -20.77
N ASP A 247 -15.77 -2.37 -19.61
CA ASP A 247 -16.64 -1.55 -18.78
C ASP A 247 -15.82 -0.70 -17.82
N PHE A 248 -15.82 0.59 -18.02
CA PHE A 248 -15.11 1.57 -17.18
C PHE A 248 -15.91 2.01 -15.96
N SER A 249 -17.17 1.59 -15.81
CA SER A 249 -18.05 2.10 -14.75
C SER A 249 -17.59 1.72 -13.33
N GLY A 250 -16.88 0.60 -13.22
CA GLY A 250 -16.41 0.06 -11.95
C GLY A 250 -15.02 0.56 -11.50
N MET A 251 -14.39 1.45 -12.26
CA MET A 251 -13.03 1.93 -11.95
C MET A 251 -12.90 3.44 -12.13
N THR A 252 -11.86 4.01 -11.53
CA THR A 252 -11.44 5.41 -11.69
C THR A 252 -10.23 5.52 -12.59
N HIS A 253 -9.32 4.54 -12.50
CA HIS A 253 -8.10 4.43 -13.29
C HIS A 253 -8.08 3.10 -14.02
N ILE A 254 -7.52 3.09 -15.23
CA ILE A 254 -7.15 1.86 -15.92
C ILE A 254 -5.64 1.86 -16.15
N MET A 255 -4.97 0.80 -15.69
CA MET A 255 -3.54 0.57 -15.88
C MET A 255 -3.39 -0.43 -17.03
N VAL A 256 -2.82 0.02 -18.15
CA VAL A 256 -2.73 -0.79 -19.37
C VAL A 256 -1.30 -1.23 -19.57
N GLY A 257 -1.07 -2.53 -19.59
CA GLY A 257 0.26 -3.08 -19.69
C GLY A 257 0.39 -4.24 -20.67
N ARG A 258 1.68 -4.55 -20.85
CA ARG A 258 2.82 -3.86 -20.22
C ARG A 258 3.75 -3.28 -21.28
N VAL A 259 4.36 -2.18 -20.91
CA VAL A 259 5.52 -1.63 -21.61
C VAL A 259 6.77 -2.09 -20.86
N ARG A 260 7.76 -2.60 -21.53
CA ARG A 260 8.95 -3.20 -20.89
C ARG A 260 10.20 -2.36 -21.16
N PRO A 261 11.02 -2.04 -20.11
CA PRO A 261 12.25 -1.29 -20.31
C PRO A 261 13.32 -2.15 -20.96
N ARG A 262 14.07 -1.56 -21.91
CA ARG A 262 15.31 -2.12 -22.44
C ARG A 262 16.51 -1.56 -21.68
N PHE A 263 17.60 -2.26 -21.67
CA PHE A 263 18.82 -1.93 -20.94
C PHE A 263 19.41 -0.55 -21.29
N ASP A 264 19.16 -0.06 -22.50
CA ASP A 264 19.61 1.26 -22.98
C ASP A 264 18.63 2.41 -22.68
N GLY A 265 17.55 2.14 -21.95
CA GLY A 265 16.50 3.09 -21.62
C GLY A 265 15.41 3.22 -22.69
N THR A 266 15.52 2.54 -23.82
CA THR A 266 14.41 2.44 -24.80
C THR A 266 13.36 1.45 -24.33
N LEU A 267 12.22 1.35 -25.04
CA LEU A 267 11.06 0.59 -24.61
C LEU A 267 10.66 -0.49 -25.62
N PHE A 268 10.18 -1.61 -25.08
CA PHE A 268 9.30 -2.52 -25.82
C PHE A 268 7.86 -2.08 -25.61
N THR A 269 7.15 -1.84 -26.71
CA THR A 269 5.76 -1.35 -26.69
C THR A 269 4.78 -2.30 -27.38
N ASP A 270 5.13 -3.58 -27.40
CA ASP A 270 4.33 -4.66 -28.00
C ASP A 270 3.16 -5.10 -27.12
N PHE A 271 3.13 -4.69 -25.84
CA PHE A 271 2.10 -5.03 -24.83
C PHE A 271 1.87 -6.55 -24.70
N ASP A 272 2.92 -7.35 -24.88
CA ASP A 272 2.88 -8.83 -24.94
C ASP A 272 1.89 -9.37 -26.00
N VAL A 273 1.65 -8.60 -27.07
CA VAL A 273 0.80 -8.97 -28.20
C VAL A 273 1.62 -8.94 -29.51
N SER A 274 1.88 -7.73 -30.01
CA SER A 274 2.74 -7.46 -31.17
C SER A 274 3.04 -5.97 -31.31
N ASP A 275 4.07 -5.62 -32.06
CA ASP A 275 4.45 -4.22 -32.32
C ASP A 275 3.35 -3.39 -33.02
N LEU A 276 2.40 -4.03 -33.70
CA LEU A 276 1.30 -3.37 -34.37
C LEU A 276 0.03 -3.34 -33.53
N GLU A 277 -0.39 -4.49 -33.02
CA GLU A 277 -1.67 -4.66 -32.33
C GLU A 277 -1.63 -4.11 -30.89
N GLY A 278 -0.51 -4.32 -30.17
CA GLY A 278 -0.34 -3.86 -28.80
C GLY A 278 -0.55 -2.35 -28.63
N PRO A 279 0.17 -1.51 -29.38
CA PRO A 279 -0.05 -0.05 -29.34
C PRO A 279 -1.46 0.38 -29.79
N ALA A 280 -2.10 -0.35 -30.70
CA ALA A 280 -3.47 -0.08 -31.13
C ALA A 280 -4.48 -0.34 -30.00
N ILE A 281 -4.32 -1.47 -29.29
CA ILE A 281 -5.11 -1.79 -28.08
C ILE A 281 -4.93 -0.69 -27.03
N ALA A 282 -3.69 -0.30 -26.77
CA ALA A 282 -3.38 0.72 -25.76
C ALA A 282 -4.01 2.07 -26.10
N ARG A 283 -3.95 2.54 -27.35
CA ARG A 283 -4.64 3.77 -27.80
C ARG A 283 -6.15 3.67 -27.67
N THR A 284 -6.74 2.55 -28.04
CA THR A 284 -8.18 2.31 -27.91
C THR A 284 -8.62 2.46 -26.46
N LEU A 285 -7.92 1.79 -25.53
CA LEU A 285 -8.24 1.83 -24.11
C LEU A 285 -8.07 3.22 -23.51
N SER A 286 -6.97 3.92 -23.82
CA SER A 286 -6.73 5.27 -23.29
C SER A 286 -7.79 6.27 -23.79
N ALA A 287 -8.17 6.20 -25.09
CA ALA A 287 -9.19 7.05 -25.67
C ALA A 287 -10.57 6.79 -25.05
N ARG A 288 -10.97 5.52 -24.90
CA ARG A 288 -12.24 5.12 -24.29
C ARG A 288 -12.30 5.46 -22.80
N ALA A 289 -11.20 5.25 -22.06
CA ALA A 289 -11.13 5.63 -20.66
C ALA A 289 -11.35 7.14 -20.47
N LYS A 290 -10.66 7.97 -21.25
CA LYS A 290 -10.85 9.43 -21.21
C LYS A 290 -12.26 9.84 -21.61
N ALA A 291 -12.85 9.23 -22.63
CA ALA A 291 -14.24 9.47 -23.02
C ALA A 291 -15.22 9.10 -21.89
N ALA A 292 -14.92 8.09 -21.09
CA ALA A 292 -15.67 7.71 -19.90
C ALA A 292 -15.34 8.54 -18.63
N GLY A 293 -14.50 9.58 -18.74
CA GLY A 293 -14.07 10.40 -17.61
C GLY A 293 -13.12 9.68 -16.63
N LYS A 294 -12.40 8.66 -17.11
CA LYS A 294 -11.45 7.87 -16.33
C LYS A 294 -10.01 8.22 -16.67
N ILE A 295 -9.11 7.83 -15.81
CA ILE A 295 -7.68 8.15 -15.89
C ILE A 295 -6.91 6.93 -16.43
N PRO A 296 -6.39 6.98 -17.67
CA PRO A 296 -5.54 5.93 -18.18
C PRO A 296 -4.09 6.12 -17.71
N LEU A 297 -3.51 5.07 -17.13
CA LEU A 297 -2.11 4.97 -16.73
C LEU A 297 -1.43 3.85 -17.53
N LEU A 298 -0.17 4.08 -17.91
CA LEU A 298 0.63 3.12 -18.65
C LEU A 298 1.43 2.28 -17.65
N MET A 299 1.21 0.98 -17.64
CA MET A 299 1.96 0.04 -16.80
C MET A 299 3.31 -0.24 -17.42
N ILE A 300 4.37 -0.01 -16.65
CA ILE A 300 5.77 -0.21 -17.04
C ILE A 300 6.34 -1.36 -16.23
N GLY A 301 6.83 -2.40 -16.89
CA GLY A 301 7.51 -3.54 -16.26
C GLY A 301 6.58 -4.67 -15.88
N GLY A 302 6.60 -5.06 -14.61
CA GLY A 302 5.98 -6.26 -14.07
C GLY A 302 6.98 -7.37 -13.77
N PHE A 303 6.48 -8.48 -13.28
CA PHE A 303 7.31 -9.63 -12.93
C PHE A 303 8.25 -10.06 -14.07
N GLY A 304 9.55 -10.19 -13.77
CA GLY A 304 10.59 -10.59 -14.71
C GLY A 304 11.31 -9.44 -15.43
N GLU A 305 10.92 -8.18 -15.21
CA GLU A 305 11.53 -7.01 -15.86
C GLU A 305 12.54 -6.24 -14.96
N HIS A 306 12.98 -6.86 -13.87
CA HIS A 306 13.91 -6.28 -12.89
C HIS A 306 15.18 -5.73 -13.55
N ASP A 307 15.90 -6.54 -14.34
CA ASP A 307 17.17 -6.15 -14.95
C ASP A 307 17.00 -5.02 -15.97
N GLY A 308 15.86 -5.02 -16.67
CA GLY A 308 15.46 -3.93 -17.57
C GLY A 308 15.36 -2.61 -16.82
N PHE A 309 14.67 -2.59 -15.68
CA PHE A 309 14.57 -1.39 -14.85
C PHE A 309 15.91 -0.93 -14.29
N VAL A 310 16.70 -1.84 -13.71
CA VAL A 310 18.01 -1.51 -13.13
C VAL A 310 18.91 -0.83 -14.16
N LEU A 311 19.06 -1.43 -15.33
CA LEU A 311 19.96 -0.93 -16.37
C LEU A 311 19.42 0.33 -17.05
N ALA A 312 18.11 0.40 -17.32
CA ALA A 312 17.47 1.61 -17.86
C ALA A 312 17.53 2.80 -16.88
N SER A 313 17.51 2.53 -15.57
CA SER A 313 17.55 3.58 -14.53
C SER A 313 18.96 3.99 -14.11
N THR A 314 20.02 3.49 -14.78
CA THR A 314 21.40 3.75 -14.40
C THR A 314 22.08 4.71 -15.40
N GLY A 315 22.82 5.72 -14.90
CA GLY A 315 23.67 6.60 -15.70
C GLY A 315 22.93 7.31 -16.84
N GLU A 316 23.52 7.30 -18.02
CA GLU A 316 22.96 7.98 -19.21
C GLU A 316 21.69 7.31 -19.74
N SER A 317 21.53 5.98 -19.52
CA SER A 317 20.32 5.25 -19.90
C SER A 317 19.07 5.81 -19.24
N ARG A 318 19.16 6.34 -18.00
CA ARG A 318 18.03 6.94 -17.30
C ARG A 318 17.50 8.19 -18.00
N ILE A 319 18.36 9.01 -18.59
CA ILE A 319 17.95 10.18 -19.38
C ILE A 319 17.14 9.75 -20.60
N VAL A 320 17.60 8.69 -21.28
CA VAL A 320 16.86 8.08 -22.40
C VAL A 320 15.53 7.53 -21.90
N PHE A 321 15.55 6.78 -20.80
CA PHE A 321 14.38 6.14 -20.23
C PHE A 321 13.27 7.12 -19.86
N VAL A 322 13.59 8.17 -19.12
CA VAL A 322 12.64 9.25 -18.78
C VAL A 322 12.03 9.86 -20.05
N ARG A 323 12.85 10.18 -21.05
CA ARG A 323 12.38 10.74 -22.32
C ARG A 323 11.42 9.77 -23.05
N GLU A 324 11.80 8.50 -23.20
CA GLU A 324 10.99 7.51 -23.94
C GLU A 324 9.70 7.15 -23.17
N LEU A 325 9.73 7.14 -21.83
CA LEU A 325 8.52 6.96 -21.00
C LEU A 325 7.52 8.10 -21.26
N LEU A 326 7.94 9.34 -21.16
CA LEU A 326 7.08 10.51 -21.37
C LEU A 326 6.57 10.59 -22.80
N LYS A 327 7.43 10.32 -23.79
CA LYS A 327 7.07 10.27 -25.20
C LYS A 327 6.01 9.20 -25.47
N THR A 328 6.23 7.97 -25.01
CA THR A 328 5.30 6.84 -25.20
C THR A 328 3.96 7.11 -24.51
N MET A 329 4.00 7.67 -23.30
CA MET A 329 2.81 8.09 -22.58
C MET A 329 1.98 9.09 -23.40
N ASP A 330 2.61 10.13 -23.95
CA ASP A 330 1.94 11.16 -24.76
C ASP A 330 1.42 10.59 -26.08
N GLU A 331 2.21 9.79 -26.82
CA GLU A 331 1.85 9.18 -28.10
C GLU A 331 0.66 8.21 -28.00
N LEU A 332 0.57 7.49 -26.88
CA LEU A 332 -0.51 6.55 -26.60
C LEU A 332 -1.70 7.21 -25.87
N GLY A 333 -1.54 8.47 -25.44
CA GLY A 333 -2.58 9.26 -24.82
C GLY A 333 -2.84 8.95 -23.35
N TYR A 334 -1.84 8.55 -22.59
CA TYR A 334 -1.93 8.28 -21.16
C TYR A 334 -1.69 9.53 -20.30
N MET A 335 -2.08 9.50 -19.04
CA MET A 335 -2.01 10.63 -18.10
C MET A 335 -0.97 10.41 -17.00
N GLY A 336 -0.37 9.24 -16.96
CA GLY A 336 0.64 8.89 -15.98
C GLY A 336 1.17 7.49 -16.18
N LEU A 337 2.02 7.07 -15.27
CA LEU A 337 2.75 5.81 -15.30
C LEU A 337 2.53 5.03 -14.01
N ASP A 338 2.37 3.73 -14.15
CA ASP A 338 2.45 2.76 -13.07
C ASP A 338 3.79 2.03 -13.18
N LEU A 339 4.68 2.24 -12.23
CA LEU A 339 6.05 1.71 -12.26
C LEU A 339 6.09 0.39 -11.49
N ASP A 340 5.82 -0.69 -12.22
CA ASP A 340 5.74 -2.06 -11.68
C ASP A 340 7.12 -2.73 -11.71
N TRP A 341 7.98 -2.31 -10.78
CA TRP A 341 9.35 -2.81 -10.64
C TRP A 341 9.40 -4.01 -9.69
N GLU A 342 9.48 -5.22 -10.24
CA GLU A 342 9.45 -6.46 -9.47
C GLU A 342 10.68 -7.37 -9.72
N PRO A 343 11.43 -7.72 -8.64
CA PRO A 343 11.37 -7.20 -7.28
C PRO A 343 12.09 -5.84 -7.16
N ILE A 344 11.82 -5.10 -6.07
CA ILE A 344 12.65 -3.96 -5.65
C ILE A 344 13.66 -4.50 -4.62
N ASN A 345 14.92 -4.63 -5.02
CA ASN A 345 15.98 -5.13 -4.16
C ASN A 345 16.64 -3.97 -3.40
N LEU A 346 16.53 -4.00 -2.08
CA LEU A 346 17.13 -3.02 -1.19
C LEU A 346 18.45 -3.55 -0.59
N PRO A 347 19.33 -2.68 -0.04
CA PRO A 347 20.57 -3.13 0.56
C PRO A 347 20.36 -4.21 1.65
N PRO A 348 21.22 -5.25 1.74
CA PRO A 348 22.44 -5.42 0.95
C PRO A 348 22.24 -6.11 -0.43
N ALA A 349 21.01 -6.45 -0.81
CA ALA A 349 20.74 -7.23 -2.04
C ALA A 349 20.85 -6.39 -3.33
N GLY A 350 20.56 -5.08 -3.27
CA GLY A 350 20.60 -4.18 -4.42
C GLY A 350 20.46 -2.71 -4.01
N ASN A 351 20.43 -1.84 -5.00
CA ASN A 351 20.23 -0.38 -4.82
C ASN A 351 19.01 0.13 -5.59
N ASP A 352 18.07 -0.74 -5.90
CA ASP A 352 16.91 -0.42 -6.74
C ASP A 352 16.06 0.72 -6.15
N GLY A 353 16.02 0.81 -4.81
CA GLY A 353 15.33 1.89 -4.13
C GLY A 353 15.85 3.28 -4.51
N GLU A 354 17.17 3.47 -4.55
CA GLU A 354 17.78 4.73 -4.96
C GLU A 354 17.52 5.04 -6.43
N LEU A 355 17.60 4.01 -7.29
CA LEU A 355 17.34 4.14 -8.73
C LEU A 355 15.89 4.52 -9.00
N LEU A 356 14.95 3.87 -8.31
CA LEU A 356 13.51 4.15 -8.46
C LEU A 356 13.16 5.56 -7.96
N LEU A 357 13.69 5.98 -6.81
CA LEU A 357 13.44 7.33 -6.31
C LEU A 357 14.01 8.39 -7.25
N ALA A 358 15.21 8.17 -7.81
CA ALA A 358 15.81 9.07 -8.80
C ALA A 358 14.99 9.14 -10.09
N LEU A 359 14.51 7.99 -10.60
CA LEU A 359 13.62 7.94 -11.77
C LEU A 359 12.33 8.74 -11.52
N ILE A 360 11.69 8.57 -10.36
CA ILE A 360 10.48 9.29 -9.97
C ILE A 360 10.74 10.79 -9.89
N ASP A 361 11.84 11.22 -9.27
CA ASP A 361 12.18 12.62 -9.11
C ASP A 361 12.45 13.28 -10.49
N GLU A 362 13.12 12.59 -11.42
CA GLU A 362 13.34 13.08 -12.79
C GLU A 362 12.05 13.14 -13.62
N LEU A 363 11.16 12.13 -13.51
CA LEU A 363 9.84 12.16 -14.14
C LEU A 363 9.01 13.35 -13.63
N ARG A 364 9.04 13.62 -12.32
CA ARG A 364 8.36 14.77 -11.71
C ARG A 364 8.98 16.11 -12.12
N ALA A 365 10.29 16.19 -12.24
CA ALA A 365 10.96 17.39 -12.72
C ALA A 365 10.59 17.70 -14.18
N ALA A 366 10.52 16.67 -15.03
CA ALA A 366 10.15 16.83 -16.44
C ALA A 366 8.64 17.07 -16.64
N ARG A 367 7.80 16.47 -15.82
CA ARG A 367 6.33 16.57 -15.88
C ARG A 367 5.74 16.67 -14.45
N PRO A 368 5.60 17.89 -13.88
CA PRO A 368 5.16 18.05 -12.48
C PRO A 368 3.77 17.50 -12.15
N ASP A 369 2.88 17.46 -13.13
CA ASP A 369 1.49 16.96 -13.02
C ASP A 369 1.30 15.49 -13.37
N ILE A 370 2.40 14.77 -13.72
CA ILE A 370 2.31 13.33 -14.04
C ILE A 370 1.75 12.53 -12.85
N ILE A 371 0.84 11.61 -13.12
CA ILE A 371 0.36 10.68 -12.10
C ILE A 371 1.33 9.50 -12.06
N LEU A 372 1.87 9.20 -10.88
CA LEU A 372 2.81 8.09 -10.66
C LEU A 372 2.26 7.14 -9.62
N THR A 373 2.18 5.87 -9.96
CA THR A 373 1.77 4.80 -9.07
C THR A 373 2.86 3.72 -9.02
N VAL A 374 2.95 3.04 -7.89
CA VAL A 374 3.91 1.94 -7.69
C VAL A 374 3.21 0.82 -6.96
N PRO A 375 3.10 -0.39 -7.54
CA PRO A 375 2.71 -1.57 -6.79
C PRO A 375 3.87 -2.03 -5.92
N VAL A 376 3.54 -2.55 -4.74
CA VAL A 376 4.51 -3.07 -3.76
C VAL A 376 4.04 -4.39 -3.19
N ASN A 377 4.98 -5.22 -2.74
CA ASN A 377 4.67 -6.54 -2.19
C ASN A 377 3.89 -6.45 -0.87
N TRP A 378 3.09 -7.47 -0.59
CA TRP A 378 2.55 -7.67 0.74
C TRP A 378 3.66 -8.02 1.75
N LEU A 379 3.44 -7.70 3.01
CA LEU A 379 4.42 -7.96 4.08
C LEU A 379 4.10 -9.26 4.79
N ASN A 380 5.13 -10.09 4.99
CA ASN A 380 4.99 -11.29 5.79
C ASN A 380 4.87 -10.91 7.28
N SER A 381 3.81 -11.35 7.95
CA SER A 381 3.54 -11.02 9.36
C SER A 381 4.56 -11.60 10.35
N ASN A 382 5.35 -12.59 9.90
CA ASN A 382 6.35 -13.25 10.74
C ASN A 382 7.71 -12.52 10.74
N PHE A 383 7.89 -11.55 9.86
CA PHE A 383 9.10 -10.75 9.72
C PHE A 383 8.77 -9.27 9.83
N GLY A 384 9.53 -8.55 10.61
CA GLY A 384 9.42 -7.10 10.64
C GLY A 384 9.99 -6.47 9.37
N MET A 385 9.49 -5.31 8.99
CA MET A 385 10.12 -4.49 7.94
C MET A 385 11.43 -3.91 8.48
N PRO A 386 12.59 -4.16 7.84
CA PRO A 386 13.85 -3.57 8.25
C PRO A 386 13.81 -2.02 8.23
N GLU A 387 14.61 -1.36 9.06
CA GLU A 387 14.59 0.11 9.17
C GLU A 387 14.89 0.82 7.83
N HIS A 388 15.87 0.31 7.07
CA HIS A 388 16.21 0.87 5.76
C HIS A 388 15.08 0.73 4.75
N GLU A 389 14.35 -0.39 4.79
CA GLU A 389 13.17 -0.63 3.97
C GLU A 389 12.02 0.31 4.38
N ALA A 390 11.76 0.44 5.69
CA ALA A 390 10.76 1.37 6.20
C ALA A 390 11.05 2.82 5.77
N LYS A 391 12.32 3.24 5.84
CA LYS A 391 12.77 4.55 5.36
C LYS A 391 12.49 4.72 3.87
N PHE A 392 12.86 3.72 3.06
CA PHE A 392 12.60 3.74 1.61
C PHE A 392 11.09 3.82 1.31
N MET A 393 10.25 2.99 1.96
CA MET A 393 8.81 3.00 1.74
C MET A 393 8.16 4.34 2.14
N LYS A 394 8.61 4.97 3.22
CA LYS A 394 8.19 6.33 3.59
C LYS A 394 8.53 7.34 2.50
N GLU A 395 9.74 7.30 1.98
CA GLU A 395 10.20 8.19 0.91
C GLU A 395 9.45 7.92 -0.40
N LEU A 396 9.28 6.68 -0.79
CA LEU A 396 8.52 6.28 -1.97
C LEU A 396 7.05 6.76 -1.85
N GLY A 397 6.37 6.43 -0.76
CA GLY A 397 4.99 6.87 -0.50
C GLY A 397 4.81 8.39 -0.47
N SER A 398 5.90 9.15 -0.23
CA SER A 398 5.88 10.62 -0.30
C SER A 398 5.93 11.18 -1.72
N ARG A 399 6.44 10.41 -2.68
CA ARG A 399 6.71 10.86 -4.05
C ARG A 399 5.65 10.43 -5.06
N VAL A 400 4.91 9.35 -4.76
CA VAL A 400 3.91 8.78 -5.67
C VAL A 400 2.48 9.18 -5.29
N ASP A 401 1.55 9.06 -6.24
CA ASP A 401 0.14 9.36 -6.01
C ASP A 401 -0.60 8.17 -5.39
N GLN A 402 -0.20 6.95 -5.77
CA GLN A 402 -0.72 5.71 -5.21
C GLN A 402 0.44 4.75 -4.93
N LEU A 403 0.48 4.18 -3.73
CA LEU A 403 1.34 3.05 -3.36
C LEU A 403 0.41 1.86 -3.12
N ASN A 404 0.40 0.92 -4.06
CA ASN A 404 -0.60 -0.13 -4.14
C ASN A 404 -0.03 -1.47 -3.66
N ILE A 405 -0.53 -1.98 -2.54
CA ILE A 405 -0.08 -3.25 -1.99
C ILE A 405 -0.70 -4.39 -2.80
N MET A 406 0.11 -5.25 -3.39
CA MET A 406 -0.30 -6.47 -4.10
C MET A 406 -0.77 -7.53 -3.09
N SER A 407 -1.82 -7.24 -2.32
CA SER A 407 -2.34 -8.06 -1.23
C SER A 407 -3.20 -9.22 -1.73
N TYR A 408 -2.67 -9.95 -2.70
CA TYR A 408 -3.20 -11.20 -3.26
C TYR A 408 -2.05 -12.20 -3.44
N LYS A 409 -2.37 -13.47 -3.69
CA LYS A 409 -1.36 -14.55 -3.75
C LYS A 409 -0.49 -14.59 -2.47
N MET A 410 -1.14 -14.37 -1.31
CA MET A 410 -0.48 -14.31 0.00
C MET A 410 -0.29 -15.70 0.62
N SER A 411 -0.34 -16.74 -0.18
CA SER A 411 -0.18 -18.14 0.22
C SER A 411 0.84 -18.84 -0.67
N GLY A 412 1.41 -19.92 -0.16
CA GLY A 412 2.33 -20.78 -0.90
C GLY A 412 2.65 -22.05 -0.13
N HIS A 413 3.13 -23.08 -0.84
CA HIS A 413 3.60 -24.31 -0.22
C HIS A 413 5.03 -24.13 0.29
N TRP A 414 5.16 -23.67 1.52
CA TRP A 414 6.45 -23.50 2.20
C TRP A 414 6.52 -24.35 3.46
N GLY A 415 7.70 -24.94 3.75
CA GLY A 415 7.94 -25.70 4.98
C GLY A 415 7.73 -24.82 6.22
N GLY A 416 7.12 -25.39 7.27
CA GLY A 416 6.80 -24.66 8.49
C GLY A 416 5.51 -23.85 8.45
N TRP A 417 4.82 -23.80 7.30
CA TRP A 417 3.60 -23.03 7.10
C TRP A 417 2.34 -23.88 7.07
N GLU A 418 1.18 -23.23 7.15
CA GLU A 418 -0.13 -23.82 6.94
C GLU A 418 -0.66 -23.50 5.53
N SER A 419 -1.60 -24.33 5.02
CA SER A 419 -2.42 -23.94 3.88
C SER A 419 -3.17 -22.63 4.22
N TRP A 420 -3.20 -21.69 3.28
CA TRP A 420 -3.68 -20.35 3.58
C TRP A 420 -4.54 -19.77 2.46
N HIS A 421 -5.24 -18.69 2.76
CA HIS A 421 -6.02 -17.94 1.78
C HIS A 421 -5.14 -17.10 0.86
N SER A 422 -5.60 -16.89 -0.38
CA SER A 422 -4.93 -16.05 -1.36
C SER A 422 -4.88 -14.58 -0.94
N SER A 423 -5.94 -14.09 -0.27
CA SER A 423 -6.04 -12.70 0.15
C SER A 423 -6.91 -12.58 1.41
N PRO A 424 -6.46 -13.11 2.56
CA PRO A 424 -7.20 -13.02 3.81
C PRO A 424 -7.17 -11.58 4.35
N LEU A 425 -8.31 -11.08 4.86
CA LEU A 425 -8.30 -9.75 5.46
C LEU A 425 -7.60 -9.76 6.82
N TRP A 426 -7.82 -10.81 7.64
CA TRP A 426 -7.29 -10.98 8.99
C TRP A 426 -6.77 -12.38 9.28
N ASP A 427 -6.52 -12.67 10.55
CA ASP A 427 -6.17 -13.98 11.13
C ASP A 427 -4.76 -14.46 10.78
N GLU A 428 -3.81 -13.54 10.74
CA GLU A 428 -2.39 -13.86 10.67
C GLU A 428 -1.90 -14.57 11.93
N ALA A 429 -0.91 -15.45 11.79
CA ALA A 429 -0.25 -16.15 12.87
C ALA A 429 1.20 -16.48 12.48
N GLN A 430 2.00 -17.02 13.42
CA GLN A 430 3.42 -17.33 13.16
C GLN A 430 3.64 -18.37 12.06
N ASN A 431 2.64 -19.19 11.76
CA ASN A 431 2.67 -20.23 10.72
C ASN A 431 1.85 -19.88 9.48
N ARG A 432 1.40 -18.64 9.36
CA ARG A 432 0.70 -18.09 8.17
C ARG A 432 1.44 -16.88 7.65
N PRO A 433 1.54 -16.71 6.33
CA PRO A 433 2.41 -15.66 5.78
C PRO A 433 1.97 -14.26 6.15
N SER A 434 0.70 -13.93 5.97
CA SER A 434 0.19 -12.58 6.22
C SER A 434 -1.34 -12.47 6.11
N SER A 435 -1.81 -11.23 6.36
CA SER A 435 -3.14 -10.73 6.00
C SER A 435 -3.03 -9.37 5.32
N VAL A 436 -4.12 -8.94 4.67
CA VAL A 436 -4.22 -7.60 4.07
C VAL A 436 -4.04 -6.53 5.15
N ALA A 437 -4.72 -6.68 6.29
CA ALA A 437 -4.65 -5.74 7.41
C ALA A 437 -3.23 -5.63 7.99
N ASN A 438 -2.52 -6.74 8.16
CA ASN A 438 -1.14 -6.71 8.64
C ASN A 438 -0.20 -6.02 7.66
N SER A 439 -0.34 -6.30 6.35
CA SER A 439 0.48 -5.64 5.33
C SER A 439 0.27 -4.12 5.35
N VAL A 440 -0.98 -3.66 5.36
CA VAL A 440 -1.32 -2.23 5.47
C VAL A 440 -0.75 -1.61 6.74
N ALA A 441 -0.92 -2.28 7.89
CA ALA A 441 -0.37 -1.80 9.15
C ALA A 441 1.16 -1.66 9.11
N GLY A 442 1.86 -2.56 8.42
CA GLY A 442 3.30 -2.49 8.22
C GLY A 442 3.73 -1.24 7.44
N TYR A 443 3.08 -0.93 6.32
CA TYR A 443 3.36 0.28 5.54
C TYR A 443 3.01 1.56 6.30
N ILE A 444 1.92 1.56 7.07
CA ILE A 444 1.58 2.70 7.93
C ILE A 444 2.65 2.92 9.00
N ARG A 445 3.13 1.84 9.66
CA ARG A 445 4.24 1.92 10.63
C ARG A 445 5.52 2.46 9.98
N ALA A 446 5.79 2.10 8.73
CA ALA A 446 6.91 2.66 7.97
C ALA A 446 6.76 4.16 7.67
N GLY A 447 5.59 4.75 7.89
CA GLY A 447 5.32 6.18 7.69
C GLY A 447 4.70 6.53 6.33
N VAL A 448 4.16 5.55 5.60
CA VAL A 448 3.38 5.80 4.37
C VAL A 448 2.02 6.37 4.76
N PRO A 449 1.59 7.49 4.18
CA PRO A 449 0.27 8.06 4.46
C PRO A 449 -0.86 7.13 4.04
N ARG A 450 -1.85 6.91 4.92
CA ARG A 450 -3.02 6.04 4.66
C ARG A 450 -3.73 6.36 3.35
N GLY A 451 -3.98 7.63 3.09
CA GLY A 451 -4.65 8.08 1.86
C GLY A 451 -3.84 7.88 0.58
N ARG A 452 -2.61 7.36 0.65
CA ARG A 452 -1.80 6.95 -0.50
C ARG A 452 -1.62 5.44 -0.63
N LEU A 453 -2.17 4.67 0.32
CA LEU A 453 -2.17 3.22 0.26
C LEU A 453 -3.41 2.70 -0.43
N GLY A 454 -3.22 1.78 -1.36
CA GLY A 454 -4.26 0.96 -1.96
C GLY A 454 -4.06 -0.51 -1.61
N VAL A 455 -5.16 -1.27 -1.51
CA VAL A 455 -5.12 -2.72 -1.32
C VAL A 455 -5.36 -3.45 -2.63
N GLY A 456 -4.80 -4.64 -2.80
CA GLY A 456 -4.97 -5.46 -3.99
C GLY A 456 -6.17 -6.41 -3.87
N ILE A 457 -6.99 -6.43 -4.92
CA ILE A 457 -8.05 -7.42 -5.12
C ILE A 457 -7.65 -8.29 -6.31
N GLY A 458 -7.37 -9.56 -6.07
CA GLY A 458 -7.06 -10.51 -7.14
C GLY A 458 -8.34 -11.03 -7.80
N PHE A 459 -8.53 -10.78 -9.10
CA PHE A 459 -9.61 -11.40 -9.88
C PHE A 459 -9.22 -12.82 -10.30
N PHE A 460 -8.54 -13.50 -9.42
CA PHE A 460 -8.10 -14.89 -9.54
C PHE A 460 -8.05 -15.53 -8.15
N GLY A 461 -7.90 -16.85 -8.12
CA GLY A 461 -7.77 -17.61 -6.89
C GLY A 461 -6.52 -18.47 -6.84
N THR A 462 -6.36 -19.20 -5.75
CA THR A 462 -5.30 -20.17 -5.51
C THR A 462 -5.90 -21.57 -5.42
N CYS A 463 -5.32 -22.51 -6.15
CA CYS A 463 -5.69 -23.92 -6.15
C CYS A 463 -4.75 -24.72 -5.25
N TRP A 464 -5.31 -25.43 -4.29
CA TRP A 464 -4.57 -26.36 -3.45
C TRP A 464 -5.02 -27.81 -3.71
N GLN A 465 -4.05 -28.71 -3.80
CA GLN A 465 -4.24 -30.15 -3.85
C GLN A 465 -3.81 -30.77 -2.52
N GLY A 466 -4.49 -31.83 -2.08
CA GLY A 466 -4.15 -32.54 -0.85
C GLY A 466 -4.63 -31.89 0.45
N VAL A 467 -5.19 -30.70 0.41
CA VAL A 467 -5.84 -30.02 1.54
C VAL A 467 -7.20 -29.46 1.12
N THR A 468 -8.17 -29.49 2.03
CA THR A 468 -9.56 -29.11 1.75
C THR A 468 -9.98 -27.79 2.42
N GLN A 469 -9.11 -27.20 3.22
CA GLN A 469 -9.41 -25.99 4.00
C GLN A 469 -8.12 -25.25 4.39
N PRO A 470 -8.22 -23.99 4.82
CA PRO A 470 -7.08 -23.25 5.38
C PRO A 470 -6.63 -23.80 6.74
N ARG A 471 -5.45 -23.43 7.19
CA ARG A 471 -4.85 -23.76 8.50
C ARG A 471 -4.50 -25.25 8.68
N ILE A 472 -4.18 -25.93 7.60
CA ILE A 472 -3.64 -27.29 7.66
C ILE A 472 -2.11 -27.20 7.58
N PRO A 473 -1.37 -27.74 8.58
CA PRO A 473 0.09 -27.78 8.53
C PRO A 473 0.60 -28.49 7.28
N LEU A 474 1.60 -27.91 6.63
CA LEU A 474 2.17 -28.42 5.36
C LEU A 474 3.37 -29.35 5.59
N ASP A 475 3.98 -29.29 6.77
CA ASP A 475 5.12 -30.14 7.11
C ASP A 475 4.75 -31.63 7.09
N GLY A 476 5.63 -32.43 6.46
CA GLY A 476 5.43 -33.88 6.34
C GLY A 476 4.32 -34.28 5.35
N ARG A 477 3.83 -33.34 4.53
CA ARG A 477 2.78 -33.58 3.52
C ARG A 477 3.29 -33.32 2.10
N PRO A 478 4.09 -34.23 1.54
CA PRO A 478 4.63 -34.08 0.18
C PRO A 478 3.56 -34.18 -0.92
N ASP A 479 2.39 -34.69 -0.60
CA ASP A 479 1.21 -34.78 -1.46
C ASP A 479 0.48 -33.45 -1.62
N VAL A 480 0.74 -32.47 -0.75
CA VAL A 480 0.13 -31.14 -0.85
C VAL A 480 0.87 -30.32 -1.88
N ASN A 481 0.15 -29.69 -2.76
CA ASN A 481 0.67 -28.81 -3.78
C ASN A 481 -0.23 -27.59 -3.95
N GLU A 482 0.35 -26.41 -4.03
CA GLU A 482 -0.30 -25.21 -4.53
C GLU A 482 0.13 -25.04 -5.99
N GLY A 483 -0.77 -25.35 -6.92
CA GLY A 483 -0.42 -25.34 -8.33
C GLY A 483 -1.58 -24.84 -9.17
N GLN A 484 -1.34 -24.01 -10.07
CA GLN A 484 -2.05 -23.46 -11.20
C GLN A 484 -1.70 -21.97 -11.35
N SER A 485 -1.64 -21.53 -12.59
CA SER A 485 -1.44 -20.11 -12.88
C SER A 485 -2.69 -19.29 -12.50
N ASP A 486 -2.52 -18.00 -12.25
CA ASP A 486 -3.60 -17.05 -12.05
C ASP A 486 -4.59 -17.05 -13.24
N ASN A 487 -4.12 -17.23 -14.46
CA ASN A 487 -4.97 -17.37 -15.65
C ASN A 487 -5.88 -18.59 -15.59
N ALA A 488 -5.36 -19.74 -15.16
CA ALA A 488 -6.16 -20.96 -14.99
C ALA A 488 -7.19 -20.79 -13.86
N MET A 489 -6.80 -20.06 -12.82
CA MET A 489 -7.62 -19.77 -11.64
C MET A 489 -8.27 -18.38 -11.72
N SER A 490 -8.52 -17.84 -12.94
CA SER A 490 -9.27 -16.60 -13.09
C SER A 490 -10.65 -16.67 -12.41
N TYR A 491 -11.14 -15.54 -11.90
CA TYR A 491 -12.47 -15.47 -11.29
C TYR A 491 -13.55 -16.03 -12.23
N ALA A 492 -13.48 -15.69 -13.53
CA ALA A 492 -14.39 -16.24 -14.52
C ALA A 492 -14.38 -17.79 -14.53
N ASN A 493 -13.19 -18.40 -14.54
CA ASN A 493 -13.06 -19.85 -14.50
C ASN A 493 -13.58 -20.44 -13.17
N ILE A 494 -13.32 -19.78 -12.04
CA ILE A 494 -13.79 -20.24 -10.72
C ILE A 494 -15.32 -20.24 -10.71
N VAL A 495 -15.96 -19.15 -11.15
CA VAL A 495 -17.42 -19.05 -11.13
C VAL A 495 -18.09 -19.94 -12.17
N ASP A 496 -17.53 -20.04 -13.37
CA ASP A 496 -18.15 -20.77 -14.48
C ASP A 496 -17.85 -22.28 -14.45
N LYS A 497 -16.82 -22.74 -13.73
CA LYS A 497 -16.41 -24.14 -13.67
C LYS A 497 -16.46 -24.72 -12.26
N TYR A 498 -15.72 -24.14 -11.31
CA TYR A 498 -15.58 -24.72 -9.98
C TYR A 498 -16.84 -24.53 -9.12
N LEU A 499 -17.46 -23.35 -9.13
CA LEU A 499 -18.72 -23.12 -8.43
C LEU A 499 -19.92 -23.87 -9.03
N GLN A 500 -19.81 -24.32 -10.29
CA GLN A 500 -20.84 -25.15 -10.93
C GLN A 500 -20.62 -26.65 -10.70
N ASP A 501 -19.47 -27.05 -10.18
CA ASP A 501 -19.18 -28.44 -9.88
C ASP A 501 -19.92 -28.85 -8.59
N PRO A 502 -20.81 -29.88 -8.63
CA PRO A 502 -21.60 -30.30 -7.46
C PRO A 502 -20.75 -30.87 -6.31
N LEU A 503 -19.51 -31.24 -6.57
CA LEU A 503 -18.56 -31.72 -5.55
C LEU A 503 -17.90 -30.57 -4.79
N MET A 504 -17.80 -29.39 -5.41
CA MET A 504 -17.24 -28.18 -4.77
C MET A 504 -18.29 -27.48 -3.91
N LYS A 505 -17.96 -27.23 -2.65
CA LYS A 505 -18.83 -26.51 -1.72
C LYS A 505 -18.20 -25.17 -1.35
N ARG A 506 -18.99 -24.10 -1.44
CA ARG A 506 -18.58 -22.78 -0.97
C ARG A 506 -18.66 -22.70 0.55
N HIS A 507 -17.62 -22.17 1.15
CA HIS A 507 -17.51 -21.85 2.57
C HIS A 507 -17.13 -20.37 2.75
N TRP A 508 -17.38 -19.87 3.93
CA TRP A 508 -16.92 -18.57 4.38
C TRP A 508 -16.08 -18.74 5.64
N ASP A 509 -14.89 -18.19 5.66
CA ASP A 509 -14.02 -18.14 6.83
C ASP A 509 -14.22 -16.82 7.55
N GLU A 510 -14.98 -16.83 8.64
CA GLU A 510 -15.29 -15.64 9.44
C GLU A 510 -14.03 -14.98 10.01
N ARG A 511 -13.01 -15.75 10.38
CA ARG A 511 -11.78 -15.23 11.00
C ARG A 511 -10.91 -14.50 9.98
N ALA A 512 -10.82 -15.02 8.77
CA ALA A 512 -10.03 -14.45 7.68
C ALA A 512 -10.84 -13.47 6.80
N ALA A 513 -12.17 -13.43 6.97
CA ALA A 513 -13.13 -12.74 6.11
C ALA A 513 -12.90 -13.09 4.62
N SER A 514 -12.78 -14.39 4.33
CA SER A 514 -12.40 -14.88 3.01
C SER A 514 -13.26 -16.08 2.58
N PRO A 515 -13.76 -16.10 1.33
CA PRO A 515 -14.46 -17.25 0.78
C PRO A 515 -13.46 -18.32 0.31
N TYR A 516 -13.93 -19.57 0.32
CA TYR A 516 -13.22 -20.67 -0.32
C TYR A 516 -14.16 -21.77 -0.80
N LEU A 517 -13.68 -22.54 -1.78
CA LEU A 517 -14.32 -23.76 -2.22
C LEU A 517 -13.55 -24.97 -1.70
N SER A 518 -14.26 -26.05 -1.40
CA SER A 518 -13.70 -27.27 -0.86
C SER A 518 -14.34 -28.51 -1.49
N ALA A 519 -13.52 -29.52 -1.82
CA ALA A 519 -13.96 -30.84 -2.24
C ALA A 519 -13.06 -31.90 -1.62
N SER A 520 -13.68 -33.05 -1.18
CA SER A 520 -12.93 -34.21 -0.68
C SER A 520 -12.11 -34.88 -1.78
N ASP A 521 -12.68 -34.94 -2.98
CA ASP A 521 -12.03 -35.48 -4.16
C ASP A 521 -11.48 -34.36 -5.03
N VAL A 522 -10.43 -34.67 -5.78
CA VAL A 522 -9.81 -33.73 -6.73
C VAL A 522 -10.78 -33.46 -7.88
N THR A 523 -11.11 -32.19 -8.09
CA THR A 523 -12.11 -31.77 -9.08
C THR A 523 -11.59 -30.68 -10.01
N GLY A 524 -12.31 -30.44 -11.10
CA GLY A 524 -12.02 -29.37 -12.06
C GLY A 524 -10.72 -29.55 -12.86
N ALA A 525 -10.44 -28.60 -13.74
CA ALA A 525 -9.28 -28.63 -14.62
C ALA A 525 -7.94 -28.56 -13.86
N GLY A 526 -7.91 -27.95 -12.67
CA GLY A 526 -6.72 -27.81 -11.82
C GLY A 526 -6.56 -28.91 -10.79
N HIS A 527 -7.48 -29.87 -10.73
CA HIS A 527 -7.50 -30.91 -9.69
C HIS A 527 -7.43 -30.33 -8.27
N CYS A 528 -8.21 -29.28 -7.99
CA CYS A 528 -8.18 -28.56 -6.72
C CYS A 528 -9.06 -29.24 -5.65
N ASN A 529 -8.54 -29.39 -4.44
CA ASN A 529 -9.33 -29.75 -3.27
C ASN A 529 -9.78 -28.53 -2.46
N TYR A 530 -8.99 -27.47 -2.48
CA TYR A 530 -9.27 -26.19 -1.83
C TYR A 530 -8.94 -25.06 -2.80
N VAL A 531 -9.89 -24.16 -3.02
CA VAL A 531 -9.72 -22.97 -3.84
C VAL A 531 -10.03 -21.75 -2.99
N SER A 532 -9.03 -20.92 -2.75
CA SER A 532 -9.22 -19.60 -2.16
C SER A 532 -9.36 -18.55 -3.26
N TYR A 533 -10.31 -17.62 -3.13
CA TYR A 533 -10.59 -16.62 -4.15
C TYR A 533 -11.29 -15.40 -3.54
N GLU A 534 -11.60 -14.38 -4.33
CA GLU A 534 -12.43 -13.25 -3.95
C GLU A 534 -13.84 -13.39 -4.50
N ASP A 535 -14.85 -12.95 -3.73
CA ASP A 535 -16.23 -12.82 -4.17
C ASP A 535 -16.85 -11.49 -3.69
N GLY A 536 -18.11 -11.24 -4.01
CA GLY A 536 -18.79 -10.01 -3.62
C GLY A 536 -18.82 -9.78 -2.11
N GLN A 537 -18.86 -10.84 -1.28
CA GLN A 537 -18.86 -10.74 0.17
C GLN A 537 -17.49 -10.28 0.69
N SER A 538 -16.40 -10.89 0.24
CA SER A 538 -15.04 -10.52 0.68
C SER A 538 -14.66 -9.12 0.22
N VAL A 539 -15.04 -8.76 -1.01
CA VAL A 539 -14.83 -7.41 -1.56
C VAL A 539 -15.60 -6.35 -0.75
N ALA A 540 -16.86 -6.62 -0.37
CA ALA A 540 -17.65 -5.70 0.44
C ALA A 540 -17.02 -5.46 1.82
N VAL A 541 -16.57 -6.53 2.51
CA VAL A 541 -15.90 -6.43 3.82
C VAL A 541 -14.59 -5.66 3.70
N LYS A 542 -13.76 -5.95 2.69
CA LYS A 542 -12.49 -5.25 2.44
C LYS A 542 -12.70 -3.77 2.12
N GLY A 543 -13.72 -3.44 1.32
CA GLY A 543 -14.04 -2.06 0.98
C GLY A 543 -14.49 -1.27 2.21
N GLN A 544 -15.36 -1.83 3.06
CA GLN A 544 -15.75 -1.18 4.32
C GLN A 544 -14.54 -0.96 5.22
N TRP A 545 -13.74 -2.00 5.45
CA TRP A 545 -12.53 -1.92 6.27
C TRP A 545 -11.53 -0.87 5.72
N ALA A 546 -11.31 -0.83 4.41
CA ALA A 546 -10.38 0.13 3.79
C ALA A 546 -10.84 1.58 4.01
N ARG A 547 -12.15 1.85 3.97
CA ARG A 547 -12.71 3.17 4.31
C ARG A 547 -12.52 3.51 5.78
N ASP A 548 -12.80 2.57 6.68
CA ASP A 548 -12.66 2.75 8.13
C ASP A 548 -11.18 3.03 8.50
N GLU A 549 -10.25 2.42 7.78
CA GLU A 549 -8.81 2.68 7.90
C GLU A 549 -8.36 3.98 7.21
N GLY A 550 -9.21 4.65 6.44
CA GLY A 550 -8.86 5.86 5.69
C GLY A 550 -7.87 5.63 4.56
N LEU A 551 -7.94 4.45 3.90
CA LEU A 551 -7.08 4.11 2.78
C LEU A 551 -7.50 4.86 1.51
N GLY A 552 -6.55 5.05 0.61
CA GLY A 552 -6.77 5.79 -0.64
C GLY A 552 -7.56 5.02 -1.68
N GLY A 553 -7.50 3.68 -1.71
CA GLY A 553 -8.25 2.92 -2.70
C GLY A 553 -7.84 1.46 -2.85
N THR A 554 -8.05 0.95 -4.05
CA THR A 554 -7.75 -0.45 -4.39
C THR A 554 -7.21 -0.59 -5.82
N ILE A 555 -6.42 -1.65 -6.03
CA ILE A 555 -6.06 -2.15 -7.36
C ILE A 555 -6.73 -3.49 -7.65
N ILE A 556 -6.95 -3.79 -8.92
CA ILE A 556 -7.52 -5.05 -9.39
C ILE A 556 -6.53 -5.72 -10.34
N TRP A 557 -6.04 -6.90 -9.98
CA TRP A 557 -5.24 -7.75 -10.86
C TRP A 557 -6.05 -8.97 -11.28
N THR A 558 -6.46 -9.12 -12.55
CA THR A 558 -6.69 -8.16 -13.64
C THR A 558 -8.17 -8.08 -14.00
N ILE A 559 -8.65 -6.99 -14.54
CA ILE A 559 -10.06 -6.91 -14.99
C ILE A 559 -10.38 -7.93 -16.08
N ASN A 560 -9.37 -8.32 -16.88
CA ASN A 560 -9.51 -9.37 -17.89
C ASN A 560 -9.97 -10.71 -17.30
N GLN A 561 -9.47 -11.06 -16.12
CA GLN A 561 -9.77 -12.33 -15.43
C GLN A 561 -11.15 -12.35 -14.77
N GLY A 562 -11.76 -11.18 -14.57
CA GLY A 562 -13.12 -11.04 -14.05
C GLY A 562 -14.21 -11.07 -15.12
N HIS A 563 -13.86 -10.86 -16.40
CA HIS A 563 -14.82 -10.73 -17.47
C HIS A 563 -15.41 -12.08 -17.90
N ARG A 564 -16.74 -12.13 -17.96
CA ARG A 564 -17.53 -13.34 -18.30
C ARG A 564 -18.38 -13.07 -19.54
N PRO A 565 -17.83 -13.17 -20.76
CA PRO A 565 -18.45 -12.68 -22.00
C PRO A 565 -19.81 -13.33 -22.32
N LEU A 566 -20.02 -14.57 -21.87
CA LEU A 566 -21.25 -15.35 -22.12
C LEU A 566 -22.42 -14.95 -21.20
N GLN A 567 -22.17 -14.12 -20.18
CA GLN A 567 -23.22 -13.68 -19.26
C GLN A 567 -24.06 -12.54 -19.88
N PRO A 568 -25.31 -12.37 -19.42
CA PRO A 568 -26.15 -11.24 -19.83
C PRO A 568 -25.50 -9.89 -19.54
N ALA A 569 -25.92 -8.86 -20.24
CA ALA A 569 -25.51 -7.48 -19.96
C ALA A 569 -25.75 -7.14 -18.48
N GLY A 570 -24.77 -6.48 -17.86
CA GLY A 570 -24.77 -6.15 -16.41
C GLY A 570 -24.30 -7.29 -15.48
N LYS A 571 -24.04 -8.50 -16.01
CA LYS A 571 -23.44 -9.62 -15.27
C LYS A 571 -22.09 -10.08 -15.81
N LYS A 572 -21.61 -9.46 -16.87
CA LYS A 572 -20.31 -9.83 -17.48
C LYS A 572 -19.14 -9.48 -16.58
N ASP A 573 -19.23 -8.40 -15.84
CA ASP A 573 -18.19 -7.83 -15.01
C ASP A 573 -18.67 -7.73 -13.53
N GLU A 574 -19.31 -8.80 -13.04
CA GLU A 574 -20.01 -8.81 -11.74
C GLU A 574 -19.10 -8.45 -10.59
N LEU A 575 -17.89 -9.04 -10.51
CA LEU A 575 -16.93 -8.74 -9.43
C LEU A 575 -16.42 -7.30 -9.51
N LEU A 576 -16.23 -6.75 -10.70
CA LEU A 576 -15.87 -5.34 -10.89
C LEU A 576 -16.95 -4.39 -10.36
N LEU A 577 -18.22 -4.76 -10.56
CA LEU A 577 -19.35 -3.98 -10.04
C LEU A 577 -19.45 -4.09 -8.51
N GLU A 578 -19.07 -5.22 -7.90
CA GLU A 578 -18.96 -5.34 -6.45
C GLU A 578 -17.81 -4.46 -5.90
N VAL A 579 -16.66 -4.40 -6.57
CA VAL A 579 -15.58 -3.47 -6.21
C VAL A 579 -16.06 -2.02 -6.30
N LYS A 580 -16.81 -1.67 -7.36
CA LYS A 580 -17.43 -0.34 -7.47
C LYS A 580 -18.28 -0.01 -6.25
N ARG A 581 -19.23 -0.89 -5.89
CA ARG A 581 -20.11 -0.69 -4.72
C ARG A 581 -19.31 -0.55 -3.43
N ALA A 582 -18.27 -1.38 -3.27
CA ALA A 582 -17.47 -1.41 -2.05
C ALA A 582 -16.56 -0.18 -1.87
N PHE A 583 -16.03 0.40 -2.93
CA PHE A 583 -15.02 1.45 -2.85
C PHE A 583 -15.46 2.80 -3.42
N LEU A 584 -16.42 2.84 -4.34
CA LEU A 584 -16.83 4.08 -5.02
C LEU A 584 -18.25 4.54 -4.70
N ASP A 585 -19.16 3.62 -4.40
CA ASP A 585 -20.58 3.89 -4.13
C ASP A 585 -20.97 3.32 -2.73
N PRO A 586 -20.33 3.74 -1.63
CA PRO A 586 -20.55 3.19 -0.29
C PRO A 586 -21.88 3.60 0.33
#